data_ede453506e76ba0e856b8a61fa5bd9bd
#
_entry.id   ede453506e76ba0e856b8a61fa5bd9bd
#
_cell.length_a   1.000
_cell.length_b   1.000
_cell.length_c   1.000
_cell.angle_alpha   90.00
_cell.angle_beta   90.00
_cell.angle_gamma   90.00
#
_symmetry.space_group_name_H-M   'P 1'
#
loop_
_entity.id
_entity.type
_entity.pdbx_description
1 polymer ?
#
loop_
_entity_poly.entity_id
_entity_poly.type
_entity_poly.pdbx_seq_one_letter_code
_entity_poly.pdbx_strand_id
1 'polypeptide(L)'
;MNPYMKLKRLEFPVTFRCTGSCKHCSNGTVRPEAHINTQRAVSVVRELCGQHALESVMTFGGEPLLYSKTVCEIHKTAKDCGVPLRQVITNGFFTTDEAKMRETAFRLADAGVNSLLLSVDCFHQETIPVEAVYSFAEAVIKAGIPGVQLQPAWVVNRSHQNPYNQATEDYLDCFSNLGISVSDGNAIFPAGNAVVYLSEYYPKRPFDLEYQCGDAPYTEKLDGVSCLSISPDGDVMVCCFAIGNIYHEKILDIVKRYQPNHNPAMAALLNDGVGGLVRYGSSLGIEAEPDNCYSPCDVCRKIVRKLKA
;
A
#
# COMPACT_ATOMS: atom_id res chain seq x y z
N MET A 1 23.34 -5.17 -13.90
CA MET A 1 22.20 -5.14 -12.93
C MET A 1 22.54 -4.10 -11.86
N ASN A 2 21.62 -3.27 -11.44
CA ASN A 2 21.87 -2.26 -10.41
C ASN A 2 22.06 -2.93 -9.03
N PRO A 3 23.19 -2.69 -8.31
CA PRO A 3 23.47 -3.36 -7.04
C PRO A 3 22.49 -3.01 -5.91
N TYR A 4 21.83 -1.84 -6.02
CA TYR A 4 20.87 -1.37 -5.03
C TYR A 4 19.44 -1.89 -5.27
N MET A 5 19.17 -2.50 -6.45
CA MET A 5 17.83 -2.96 -6.85
C MET A 5 17.79 -4.49 -6.93
N LYS A 6 17.28 -5.12 -5.88
CA LYS A 6 17.07 -6.57 -5.78
C LYS A 6 15.58 -6.89 -5.82
N LEU A 7 14.90 -6.41 -6.88
CA LEU A 7 13.46 -6.38 -6.97
C LEU A 7 12.85 -7.78 -6.90
N LYS A 8 11.94 -7.95 -5.96
CA LYS A 8 11.11 -9.14 -5.71
C LYS A 8 9.62 -8.82 -5.75
N ARG A 9 9.25 -7.58 -5.39
CA ARG A 9 7.86 -7.15 -5.26
C ARG A 9 7.59 -5.90 -6.06
N LEU A 10 6.43 -5.88 -6.71
CA LEU A 10 5.91 -4.72 -7.43
C LEU A 10 4.50 -4.40 -6.92
N GLU A 11 4.26 -3.16 -6.57
CA GLU A 11 3.02 -2.67 -5.99
C GLU A 11 2.40 -1.57 -6.84
N PHE A 12 1.08 -1.65 -7.02
CA PHE A 12 0.30 -0.65 -7.73
C PHE A 12 -0.84 -0.15 -6.84
N PRO A 13 -0.71 1.02 -6.18
CA PRO A 13 -1.89 1.80 -5.83
C PRO A 13 -2.62 2.19 -7.11
N VAL A 14 -3.69 1.45 -7.47
CA VAL A 14 -4.36 1.62 -8.77
C VAL A 14 -5.04 2.98 -8.88
N THR A 15 -5.58 3.47 -7.77
CA THR A 15 -6.26 4.78 -7.65
C THR A 15 -6.22 5.28 -6.23
N PHE A 16 -6.39 6.59 -6.06
CA PHE A 16 -6.63 7.17 -4.73
C PHE A 16 -8.13 7.28 -4.39
N ARG A 17 -9.04 7.13 -5.38
CA ARG A 17 -10.50 7.08 -5.11
C ARG A 17 -10.84 5.85 -4.28
N CYS A 18 -11.80 6.04 -3.37
CA CYS A 18 -12.31 4.97 -2.52
C CYS A 18 -13.81 5.15 -2.30
N THR A 19 -14.51 4.07 -2.09
CA THR A 19 -15.91 4.04 -1.69
C THR A 19 -16.09 4.22 -0.19
N GLY A 20 -15.03 3.99 0.61
CA GLY A 20 -15.03 4.18 2.05
C GLY A 20 -14.39 5.50 2.50
N SER A 21 -14.69 5.95 3.72
CA SER A 21 -14.16 7.15 4.39
C SER A 21 -13.59 6.82 5.76
N CYS A 22 -12.73 5.80 5.83
CA CYS A 22 -12.26 5.18 7.05
C CYS A 22 -11.44 6.13 7.93
N LYS A 23 -11.69 6.13 9.24
CA LYS A 23 -10.97 6.95 10.24
C LYS A 23 -9.49 6.59 10.35
N HIS A 24 -9.11 5.36 10.02
CA HIS A 24 -7.72 4.91 10.07
C HIS A 24 -6.92 5.18 8.78
N CYS A 25 -7.55 5.69 7.71
CA CYS A 25 -6.93 5.80 6.39
C CYS A 25 -5.68 6.68 6.39
N SER A 26 -4.54 6.12 6.03
CA SER A 26 -3.26 6.82 5.96
C SER A 26 -3.17 7.86 4.83
N ASN A 27 -4.05 7.77 3.81
CA ASN A 27 -4.12 8.72 2.70
C ASN A 27 -4.95 9.98 3.02
N GLY A 28 -5.73 9.96 4.11
CA GLY A 28 -6.58 11.08 4.51
C GLY A 28 -7.86 11.20 3.67
N THR A 29 -8.49 12.39 3.73
CA THR A 29 -9.78 12.67 3.07
C THR A 29 -9.64 13.23 1.66
N VAL A 30 -8.55 13.95 1.36
CA VAL A 30 -8.31 14.52 0.03
C VAL A 30 -7.75 13.43 -0.88
N ARG A 31 -8.54 13.01 -1.86
CA ARG A 31 -8.23 11.92 -2.76
C ARG A 31 -8.33 12.39 -4.21
N PRO A 32 -7.22 12.55 -4.93
CA PRO A 32 -7.23 12.82 -6.37
C PRO A 32 -8.00 11.73 -7.12
N GLU A 33 -8.69 12.12 -8.20
CA GLU A 33 -9.41 11.15 -9.06
C GLU A 33 -8.50 10.32 -9.96
N ALA A 34 -7.19 10.53 -9.88
CA ALA A 34 -6.21 9.82 -10.69
C ALA A 34 -6.30 8.30 -10.52
N HIS A 35 -6.12 7.60 -11.63
CA HIS A 35 -5.89 6.16 -11.65
C HIS A 35 -4.75 5.83 -12.61
N ILE A 36 -4.05 4.75 -12.35
CA ILE A 36 -2.88 4.36 -13.14
C ILE A 36 -3.31 3.99 -14.57
N ASN A 37 -2.53 4.42 -15.56
CA ASN A 37 -2.76 4.02 -16.94
C ASN A 37 -2.48 2.52 -17.10
N THR A 38 -3.48 1.77 -17.56
CA THR A 38 -3.43 0.31 -17.68
C THR A 38 -2.27 -0.16 -18.55
N GLN A 39 -2.07 0.46 -19.70
CA GLN A 39 -1.03 0.04 -20.66
C GLN A 39 0.37 0.29 -20.09
N ARG A 40 0.58 1.40 -19.39
CA ARG A 40 1.83 1.71 -18.72
C ARG A 40 2.12 0.72 -17.58
N ALA A 41 1.13 0.42 -16.75
CA ALA A 41 1.28 -0.56 -15.67
C ALA A 41 1.63 -1.96 -16.22
N VAL A 42 0.95 -2.41 -17.26
CA VAL A 42 1.23 -3.67 -17.97
C VAL A 42 2.65 -3.69 -18.55
N SER A 43 3.09 -2.59 -19.19
CA SER A 43 4.46 -2.47 -19.71
C SER A 43 5.49 -2.61 -18.61
N VAL A 44 5.28 -1.92 -17.48
CA VAL A 44 6.17 -2.01 -16.30
C VAL A 44 6.31 -3.45 -15.81
N VAL A 45 5.20 -4.19 -15.67
CA VAL A 45 5.25 -5.60 -15.23
C VAL A 45 6.10 -6.43 -16.20
N ARG A 46 5.84 -6.33 -17.51
CA ARG A 46 6.61 -7.09 -18.54
C ARG A 46 8.08 -6.75 -18.54
N GLU A 47 8.41 -5.46 -18.51
CA GLU A 47 9.79 -4.98 -18.55
C GLU A 47 10.58 -5.45 -17.32
N LEU A 48 10.00 -5.33 -16.14
CA LEU A 48 10.67 -5.76 -14.89
C LEU A 48 10.77 -7.28 -14.80
N CYS A 49 9.74 -8.04 -15.16
CA CYS A 49 9.81 -9.52 -15.20
C CYS A 49 10.87 -10.03 -16.18
N GLY A 50 11.16 -9.29 -17.26
CA GLY A 50 12.21 -9.64 -18.20
C GLY A 50 13.63 -9.52 -17.63
N GLN A 51 13.81 -8.83 -16.49
CA GLN A 51 15.12 -8.57 -15.90
C GLN A 51 15.24 -8.99 -14.42
N HIS A 52 14.12 -9.19 -13.74
CA HIS A 52 14.05 -9.52 -12.32
C HIS A 52 13.12 -10.71 -12.11
N ALA A 53 13.52 -11.63 -11.22
CA ALA A 53 12.65 -12.72 -10.76
C ALA A 53 11.66 -12.17 -9.72
N LEU A 54 10.58 -11.54 -10.19
CA LEU A 54 9.56 -11.01 -9.29
C LEU A 54 8.84 -12.16 -8.58
N GLU A 55 8.77 -12.08 -7.26
CA GLU A 55 8.07 -13.03 -6.39
C GLU A 55 6.61 -12.63 -6.20
N SER A 56 6.28 -11.34 -6.28
CA SER A 56 4.92 -10.86 -6.08
C SER A 56 4.59 -9.59 -6.87
N VAL A 57 3.30 -9.52 -7.29
CA VAL A 57 2.66 -8.31 -7.79
C VAL A 57 1.41 -8.06 -6.97
N MET A 58 1.25 -6.85 -6.44
CA MET A 58 0.10 -6.46 -5.65
C MET A 58 -0.60 -5.23 -6.24
N THR A 59 -1.93 -5.26 -6.22
CA THR A 59 -2.77 -4.10 -6.52
C THR A 59 -3.61 -3.72 -5.29
N PHE A 60 -3.64 -2.44 -5.00
CA PHE A 60 -4.39 -1.86 -3.88
C PHE A 60 -4.65 -0.36 -4.13
N GLY A 61 -4.86 0.43 -3.10
CA GLY A 61 -4.94 1.91 -3.21
C GLY A 61 -6.06 2.50 -2.36
N GLY A 62 -6.96 3.30 -2.98
CA GLY A 62 -8.26 3.59 -2.41
C GLY A 62 -9.12 2.34 -2.48
N GLU A 63 -9.98 2.22 -3.52
CA GLU A 63 -10.62 0.96 -3.87
C GLU A 63 -10.21 0.56 -5.30
N PRO A 64 -9.31 -0.42 -5.46
CA PRO A 64 -8.75 -0.76 -6.77
C PRO A 64 -9.79 -1.33 -7.73
N LEU A 65 -10.84 -1.99 -7.23
CA LEU A 65 -11.87 -2.61 -8.06
C LEU A 65 -12.83 -1.62 -8.71
N LEU A 66 -12.78 -0.33 -8.35
CA LEU A 66 -13.36 0.74 -9.17
C LEU A 66 -12.79 0.73 -10.60
N TYR A 67 -11.57 0.22 -10.76
CA TYR A 67 -10.85 0.03 -12.01
C TYR A 67 -10.49 -1.44 -12.22
N SER A 68 -11.45 -2.34 -12.00
CA SER A 68 -11.27 -3.80 -12.05
C SER A 68 -10.63 -4.29 -13.36
N LYS A 69 -10.90 -3.64 -14.49
CA LYS A 69 -10.23 -3.95 -15.77
C LYS A 69 -8.71 -3.78 -15.67
N THR A 70 -8.25 -2.66 -15.09
CA THR A 70 -6.82 -2.39 -14.90
C THR A 70 -6.19 -3.41 -13.97
N VAL A 71 -6.85 -3.75 -12.86
CA VAL A 71 -6.42 -4.80 -11.93
C VAL A 71 -6.25 -6.14 -12.67
N CYS A 72 -7.26 -6.56 -13.43
CA CYS A 72 -7.20 -7.82 -14.18
C CYS A 72 -6.06 -7.84 -15.22
N GLU A 73 -5.84 -6.76 -15.97
CA GLU A 73 -4.75 -6.70 -16.96
C GLU A 73 -3.36 -6.77 -16.31
N ILE A 74 -3.16 -6.11 -15.17
CA ILE A 74 -1.92 -6.20 -14.39
C ILE A 74 -1.67 -7.64 -13.93
N HIS A 75 -2.67 -8.28 -13.31
CA HIS A 75 -2.51 -9.63 -12.76
C HIS A 75 -2.40 -10.70 -13.86
N LYS A 76 -3.13 -10.56 -14.96
CA LYS A 76 -2.99 -11.42 -16.14
C LYS A 76 -1.55 -11.35 -16.67
N THR A 77 -1.01 -10.13 -16.81
CA THR A 77 0.37 -9.95 -17.27
C THR A 77 1.36 -10.57 -16.29
N ALA A 78 1.17 -10.40 -14.99
CA ALA A 78 2.00 -11.01 -13.97
C ALA A 78 1.92 -12.56 -14.01
N LYS A 79 0.72 -13.13 -14.26
CA LYS A 79 0.51 -14.57 -14.48
C LYS A 79 1.29 -15.06 -15.69
N ASP A 80 1.16 -14.36 -16.83
CA ASP A 80 1.83 -14.71 -18.09
C ASP A 80 3.36 -14.62 -17.96
N CYS A 81 3.87 -13.76 -17.07
CA CYS A 81 5.30 -13.65 -16.73
C CYS A 81 5.76 -14.66 -15.66
N GLY A 82 4.87 -15.51 -15.14
CA GLY A 82 5.22 -16.53 -14.14
C GLY A 82 5.40 -16.01 -12.72
N VAL A 83 4.91 -14.80 -12.38
CA VAL A 83 4.98 -14.27 -11.02
C VAL A 83 4.13 -15.13 -10.08
N PRO A 84 4.70 -15.75 -9.02
CA PRO A 84 3.97 -16.73 -8.21
C PRO A 84 2.85 -16.13 -7.37
N LEU A 85 3.05 -14.97 -6.73
CA LEU A 85 2.04 -14.33 -5.88
C LEU A 85 1.42 -13.12 -6.60
N ARG A 86 0.11 -13.18 -6.80
CA ARG A 86 -0.68 -12.13 -7.46
C ARG A 86 -1.82 -11.71 -6.53
N GLN A 87 -1.58 -10.60 -5.83
CA GLN A 87 -2.34 -10.20 -4.65
C GLN A 87 -3.19 -8.95 -4.90
N VAL A 88 -4.42 -8.97 -4.45
CA VAL A 88 -5.32 -7.80 -4.43
C VAL A 88 -5.72 -7.50 -2.98
N ILE A 89 -5.61 -6.22 -2.58
CA ILE A 89 -6.24 -5.72 -1.35
C ILE A 89 -7.42 -4.85 -1.76
N THR A 90 -8.60 -5.15 -1.23
CA THR A 90 -9.86 -4.45 -1.55
C THR A 90 -10.76 -4.36 -0.33
N ASN A 91 -11.58 -3.32 -0.28
CA ASN A 91 -12.65 -3.22 0.71
C ASN A 91 -13.92 -3.98 0.29
N GLY A 92 -13.94 -4.56 -0.92
CA GLY A 92 -15.04 -5.38 -1.45
C GLY A 92 -16.30 -4.60 -1.89
N PHE A 93 -16.33 -3.27 -1.74
CA PHE A 93 -17.48 -2.45 -2.09
C PHE A 93 -17.16 -1.45 -3.20
N PHE A 94 -17.24 -1.85 -4.43
CA PHE A 94 -16.95 -1.05 -5.62
C PHE A 94 -18.17 -0.87 -6.53
N THR A 95 -19.27 -1.55 -6.25
CA THR A 95 -20.54 -1.50 -6.99
C THR A 95 -21.69 -2.00 -6.11
N THR A 96 -22.88 -1.48 -6.35
CA THR A 96 -24.14 -1.98 -5.77
C THR A 96 -24.84 -3.01 -6.69
N ASP A 97 -24.34 -3.22 -7.91
CA ASP A 97 -24.84 -4.18 -8.87
C ASP A 97 -24.21 -5.55 -8.58
N GLU A 98 -25.04 -6.49 -8.07
CA GLU A 98 -24.60 -7.84 -7.76
C GLU A 98 -24.11 -8.64 -8.97
N ALA A 99 -24.69 -8.44 -10.16
CA ALA A 99 -24.26 -9.14 -11.37
C ALA A 99 -22.83 -8.69 -11.74
N LYS A 100 -22.56 -7.38 -11.70
CA LYS A 100 -21.24 -6.79 -11.94
C LYS A 100 -20.25 -7.22 -10.85
N MET A 101 -20.68 -7.34 -9.60
CA MET A 101 -19.84 -7.82 -8.51
C MET A 101 -19.39 -9.26 -8.76
N ARG A 102 -20.33 -10.16 -9.08
CA ARG A 102 -20.03 -11.57 -9.42
C ARG A 102 -19.14 -11.68 -10.66
N GLU A 103 -19.46 -10.95 -11.74
CA GLU A 103 -18.61 -10.90 -12.94
C GLU A 103 -17.17 -10.49 -12.60
N THR A 104 -17.00 -9.47 -11.75
CA THR A 104 -15.69 -9.01 -11.33
C THR A 104 -14.91 -10.09 -10.58
N ALA A 105 -15.56 -10.84 -9.68
CA ALA A 105 -14.93 -11.95 -8.96
C ALA A 105 -14.39 -13.03 -9.92
N PHE A 106 -15.20 -13.45 -10.92
CA PHE A 106 -14.74 -14.40 -11.93
C PHE A 106 -13.60 -13.85 -12.80
N ARG A 107 -13.66 -12.58 -13.20
CA ARG A 107 -12.60 -11.95 -13.99
C ARG A 107 -11.27 -11.86 -13.22
N LEU A 108 -11.30 -11.63 -11.90
CA LEU A 108 -10.10 -11.67 -11.05
C LEU A 108 -9.48 -13.06 -11.02
N ALA A 109 -10.30 -14.11 -10.87
CA ALA A 109 -9.85 -15.50 -10.90
C ALA A 109 -9.23 -15.86 -12.27
N ASP A 110 -9.89 -15.53 -13.38
CA ASP A 110 -9.39 -15.75 -14.74
C ASP A 110 -8.07 -14.99 -15.01
N ALA A 111 -7.95 -13.78 -14.50
CA ALA A 111 -6.73 -12.98 -14.56
C ALA A 111 -5.59 -13.58 -13.70
N GLY A 112 -5.89 -14.61 -12.92
CA GLY A 112 -4.93 -15.34 -12.12
C GLY A 112 -4.60 -14.70 -10.77
N VAL A 113 -5.48 -13.86 -10.23
CA VAL A 113 -5.39 -13.45 -8.82
C VAL A 113 -5.45 -14.71 -7.97
N ASN A 114 -4.46 -14.91 -7.10
CA ASN A 114 -4.37 -16.09 -6.24
C ASN A 114 -4.27 -15.75 -4.75
N SER A 115 -4.26 -14.46 -4.42
CA SER A 115 -4.35 -13.95 -3.05
C SER A 115 -5.25 -12.72 -3.05
N LEU A 116 -6.34 -12.77 -2.27
CA LEU A 116 -7.25 -11.65 -2.12
C LEU A 116 -7.40 -11.34 -0.63
N LEU A 117 -6.96 -10.14 -0.24
CA LEU A 117 -7.07 -9.62 1.10
C LEU A 117 -8.29 -8.69 1.15
N LEU A 118 -9.32 -9.12 1.85
CA LEU A 118 -10.58 -8.40 1.99
C LEU A 118 -10.58 -7.61 3.29
N SER A 119 -10.59 -6.29 3.18
CA SER A 119 -10.56 -5.40 4.36
C SER A 119 -11.86 -5.51 5.15
N VAL A 120 -11.76 -6.05 6.35
CA VAL A 120 -12.88 -6.19 7.29
C VAL A 120 -12.43 -5.73 8.67
N ASP A 121 -12.92 -4.59 9.10
CA ASP A 121 -12.70 -4.00 10.42
C ASP A 121 -13.73 -2.92 10.71
N CYS A 122 -13.84 -2.47 11.94
CA CYS A 122 -14.84 -1.47 12.36
C CYS A 122 -14.76 -0.16 11.57
N PHE A 123 -13.56 0.24 11.11
CA PHE A 123 -13.37 1.50 10.38
C PHE A 123 -13.88 1.43 8.94
N HIS A 124 -13.73 0.27 8.30
CA HIS A 124 -14.30 0.05 6.96
C HIS A 124 -15.83 -0.04 7.07
N GLN A 125 -16.34 -0.81 8.03
CA GLN A 125 -17.76 -1.04 8.18
C GLN A 125 -18.55 0.16 8.74
N GLU A 126 -17.90 1.22 9.23
CA GLU A 126 -18.59 2.50 9.48
C GLU A 126 -19.20 3.13 8.22
N THR A 127 -18.62 2.89 7.05
CA THR A 127 -19.04 3.52 5.79
C THR A 127 -19.33 2.55 4.66
N ILE A 128 -19.02 1.27 4.85
CA ILE A 128 -19.20 0.19 3.88
C ILE A 128 -20.13 -0.86 4.49
N PRO A 129 -21.27 -1.16 3.86
CA PRO A 129 -22.18 -2.19 4.35
C PRO A 129 -21.50 -3.56 4.44
N VAL A 130 -21.54 -4.19 5.61
CA VAL A 130 -20.91 -5.51 5.83
C VAL A 130 -21.52 -6.59 4.94
N GLU A 131 -22.81 -6.50 4.64
CA GLU A 131 -23.54 -7.44 3.78
C GLU A 131 -23.00 -7.40 2.33
N ALA A 132 -22.62 -6.22 1.83
CA ALA A 132 -22.02 -6.10 0.50
C ALA A 132 -20.63 -6.76 0.45
N VAL A 133 -19.84 -6.58 1.51
CA VAL A 133 -18.52 -7.21 1.65
C VAL A 133 -18.66 -8.73 1.77
N TYR A 134 -19.63 -9.19 2.54
CA TYR A 134 -19.95 -10.60 2.69
C TYR A 134 -20.34 -11.23 1.35
N SER A 135 -21.24 -10.59 0.59
CA SER A 135 -21.66 -11.06 -0.74
C SER A 135 -20.49 -11.12 -1.73
N PHE A 136 -19.55 -10.17 -1.65
CA PHE A 136 -18.34 -10.22 -2.46
C PHE A 136 -17.39 -11.35 -2.03
N ALA A 137 -17.26 -11.62 -0.72
CA ALA A 137 -16.51 -12.75 -0.18
C ALA A 137 -17.06 -14.10 -0.74
N GLU A 138 -18.37 -14.30 -0.71
CA GLU A 138 -18.99 -15.48 -1.33
C GLU A 138 -18.68 -15.58 -2.83
N ALA A 139 -18.75 -14.45 -3.55
CA ALA A 139 -18.50 -14.43 -4.99
C ALA A 139 -17.06 -14.82 -5.33
N VAL A 140 -16.05 -14.33 -4.58
CA VAL A 140 -14.64 -14.66 -4.84
C VAL A 140 -14.29 -16.10 -4.46
N ILE A 141 -14.91 -16.65 -3.42
CA ILE A 141 -14.80 -18.08 -3.08
C ILE A 141 -15.38 -18.92 -4.22
N LYS A 142 -16.59 -18.59 -4.68
CA LYS A 142 -17.27 -19.29 -5.77
C LYS A 142 -16.50 -19.18 -7.10
N ALA A 143 -15.81 -18.08 -7.32
CA ALA A 143 -14.94 -17.90 -8.49
C ALA A 143 -13.65 -18.74 -8.40
N GLY A 144 -13.34 -19.35 -7.26
CA GLY A 144 -12.21 -20.24 -7.07
C GLY A 144 -10.88 -19.52 -6.85
N ILE A 145 -10.86 -18.31 -6.27
CA ILE A 145 -9.61 -17.65 -5.85
C ILE A 145 -9.03 -18.43 -4.66
N PRO A 146 -7.79 -18.98 -4.76
CA PRO A 146 -7.31 -19.95 -3.76
C PRO A 146 -7.04 -19.36 -2.38
N GLY A 147 -6.50 -18.11 -2.34
CA GLY A 147 -6.06 -17.46 -1.11
C GLY A 147 -6.95 -16.26 -0.79
N VAL A 148 -8.14 -16.48 -0.24
CA VAL A 148 -9.01 -15.41 0.26
C VAL A 148 -8.82 -15.29 1.77
N GLN A 149 -8.50 -14.08 2.26
CA GLN A 149 -8.32 -13.81 3.68
C GLN A 149 -9.01 -12.50 4.08
N LEU A 150 -9.53 -12.44 5.29
CA LEU A 150 -9.93 -11.19 5.91
C LEU A 150 -8.69 -10.46 6.40
N GLN A 151 -8.61 -9.17 6.10
CA GLN A 151 -7.47 -8.31 6.42
C GLN A 151 -7.93 -7.17 7.31
N PRO A 152 -7.90 -7.33 8.64
CA PRO A 152 -8.30 -6.29 9.58
C PRO A 152 -7.20 -5.23 9.79
N ALA A 153 -7.62 -4.04 10.22
CA ALA A 153 -6.75 -3.00 10.74
C ALA A 153 -6.92 -2.88 12.27
N TRP A 154 -5.80 -2.90 12.99
CA TRP A 154 -5.77 -2.90 14.46
C TRP A 154 -5.24 -1.59 15.00
N VAL A 155 -5.93 -1.02 15.97
CA VAL A 155 -5.39 0.08 16.79
C VAL A 155 -4.24 -0.44 17.62
N VAL A 156 -3.05 0.09 17.42
CA VAL A 156 -1.76 -0.32 18.00
C VAL A 156 -1.37 -1.75 17.55
N ASN A 157 -2.10 -2.75 17.97
CA ASN A 157 -1.98 -4.17 17.53
C ASN A 157 -3.23 -4.95 17.96
N ARG A 158 -3.37 -6.19 17.50
CA ARG A 158 -4.54 -7.03 17.78
C ARG A 158 -4.80 -7.27 19.27
N SER A 159 -3.74 -7.38 20.09
CA SER A 159 -3.88 -7.66 21.53
C SER A 159 -4.17 -6.42 22.35
N HIS A 160 -4.09 -5.20 21.79
CA HIS A 160 -4.39 -3.97 22.48
C HIS A 160 -5.89 -3.84 22.73
N GLN A 161 -6.30 -3.85 24.00
CA GLN A 161 -7.71 -3.76 24.39
C GLN A 161 -8.23 -2.33 24.18
N ASN A 162 -9.17 -2.17 23.29
CA ASN A 162 -9.86 -0.93 23.00
C ASN A 162 -11.20 -1.22 22.26
N PRO A 163 -12.15 -0.27 22.26
CA PRO A 163 -13.47 -0.49 21.64
C PRO A 163 -13.41 -0.80 20.14
N TYR A 164 -12.44 -0.23 19.40
CA TYR A 164 -12.29 -0.44 17.97
C TYR A 164 -11.85 -1.87 17.64
N ASN A 165 -10.87 -2.39 18.38
CA ASN A 165 -10.41 -3.76 18.17
C ASN A 165 -11.50 -4.76 18.53
N GLN A 166 -12.28 -4.51 19.62
CA GLN A 166 -13.41 -5.36 19.96
C GLN A 166 -14.46 -5.35 18.84
N ALA A 167 -14.88 -4.19 18.37
CA ALA A 167 -15.83 -4.10 17.26
C ALA A 167 -15.29 -4.73 15.97
N THR A 168 -13.97 -4.70 15.74
CA THR A 168 -13.35 -5.39 14.60
C THR A 168 -13.49 -6.90 14.72
N GLU A 169 -13.24 -7.49 15.90
CA GLU A 169 -13.46 -8.92 16.12
C GLU A 169 -14.93 -9.30 15.89
N ASP A 170 -15.89 -8.48 16.35
CA ASP A 170 -17.32 -8.71 16.13
C ASP A 170 -17.69 -8.73 14.63
N TYR A 171 -17.08 -7.83 13.81
CA TYR A 171 -17.27 -7.87 12.36
C TYR A 171 -16.61 -9.08 11.70
N LEU A 172 -15.43 -9.50 12.16
CA LEU A 172 -14.78 -10.71 11.64
C LEU A 172 -15.61 -11.96 11.89
N ASP A 173 -16.26 -12.04 13.04
CA ASP A 173 -17.16 -13.16 13.38
C ASP A 173 -18.35 -13.30 12.42
N CYS A 174 -18.81 -12.21 11.79
CA CYS A 174 -19.85 -12.26 10.76
C CYS A 174 -19.46 -13.13 9.55
N PHE A 175 -18.17 -13.36 9.31
CA PHE A 175 -17.64 -14.14 8.18
C PHE A 175 -17.28 -15.59 8.56
N SER A 176 -17.49 -15.99 9.81
CA SER A 176 -17.09 -17.32 10.32
C SER A 176 -17.66 -18.50 9.51
N ASN A 177 -18.86 -18.33 8.94
CA ASN A 177 -19.55 -19.37 8.14
C ASN A 177 -18.92 -19.59 6.76
N LEU A 178 -18.07 -18.68 6.28
CA LEU A 178 -17.47 -18.76 4.94
C LEU A 178 -16.18 -19.60 4.89
N GLY A 179 -15.64 -19.98 6.05
CA GLY A 179 -14.37 -20.71 6.12
C GLY A 179 -13.16 -19.91 5.63
N ILE A 180 -13.27 -18.58 5.59
CA ILE A 180 -12.16 -17.67 5.24
C ILE A 180 -11.24 -17.52 6.45
N SER A 181 -9.94 -17.64 6.24
CA SER A 181 -8.97 -17.34 7.29
C SER A 181 -8.85 -15.83 7.54
N VAL A 182 -8.61 -15.45 8.79
CA VAL A 182 -8.25 -14.09 9.17
C VAL A 182 -6.73 -13.99 9.16
N SER A 183 -6.19 -13.01 8.46
CA SER A 183 -4.75 -12.70 8.49
C SER A 183 -4.37 -12.02 9.82
N ASP A 184 -3.08 -11.85 10.07
CA ASP A 184 -2.62 -11.09 11.24
C ASP A 184 -3.12 -9.63 11.23
N GLY A 185 -3.54 -9.15 10.06
CA GLY A 185 -3.97 -7.78 9.86
C GLY A 185 -2.80 -6.78 9.83
N ASN A 186 -3.15 -5.51 9.84
CA ASN A 186 -2.18 -4.43 9.88
C ASN A 186 -2.36 -3.57 11.14
N ALA A 187 -1.27 -3.28 11.85
CA ALA A 187 -1.29 -2.19 12.81
C ALA A 187 -1.52 -0.87 12.06
N ILE A 188 -2.45 -0.06 12.53
CA ILE A 188 -2.77 1.23 11.92
C ILE A 188 -1.54 2.14 11.99
N PHE A 189 -1.13 2.63 10.82
CA PHE A 189 -0.03 3.58 10.74
C PHE A 189 -0.54 4.98 11.08
N PRO A 190 0.07 5.71 12.05
CA PRO A 190 -0.39 7.01 12.49
C PRO A 190 -0.09 8.10 11.45
N ALA A 191 -0.93 8.17 10.42
CA ALA A 191 -0.87 9.17 9.34
C ALA A 191 -2.28 9.42 8.77
N GLY A 192 -2.45 10.52 8.04
CA GLY A 192 -3.72 10.88 7.41
C GLY A 192 -4.85 11.00 8.42
N ASN A 193 -5.95 10.29 8.20
CA ASN A 193 -7.11 10.30 9.10
C ASN A 193 -6.79 9.70 10.48
N ALA A 194 -5.90 8.72 10.56
CA ALA A 194 -5.56 8.08 11.84
C ALA A 194 -5.06 9.09 12.88
N VAL A 195 -4.27 10.09 12.49
CA VAL A 195 -3.78 11.13 13.42
C VAL A 195 -4.84 12.18 13.77
N VAL A 196 -5.94 12.23 13.00
CA VAL A 196 -7.08 13.12 13.30
C VAL A 196 -8.06 12.45 14.27
N TYR A 197 -8.35 11.17 14.04
CA TYR A 197 -9.42 10.46 14.73
C TYR A 197 -8.95 9.50 15.83
N LEU A 198 -7.68 9.06 15.79
CA LEU A 198 -7.13 8.03 16.67
C LEU A 198 -5.86 8.50 17.40
N SER A 199 -5.59 9.81 17.46
CA SER A 199 -4.38 10.37 18.06
C SER A 199 -4.19 9.99 19.53
N GLU A 200 -5.26 9.73 20.26
CA GLU A 200 -5.20 9.26 21.65
C GLU A 200 -4.47 7.93 21.84
N TYR A 201 -4.47 7.07 20.80
CA TYR A 201 -3.76 5.79 20.80
C TYR A 201 -2.31 5.89 20.32
N TYR A 202 -1.92 7.00 19.72
CA TYR A 202 -0.61 7.22 19.13
C TYR A 202 0.06 8.46 19.74
N PRO A 203 0.58 8.39 20.97
CA PRO A 203 1.24 9.54 21.57
C PRO A 203 2.49 9.91 20.80
N LYS A 204 2.69 11.21 20.59
CA LYS A 204 3.96 11.74 20.13
C LYS A 204 4.99 11.55 21.22
N ARG A 205 6.13 11.00 20.88
CA ARG A 205 7.22 10.72 21.82
C ARG A 205 8.57 10.78 21.12
N PRO A 206 9.64 11.07 21.85
CA PRO A 206 10.99 10.98 21.32
C PRO A 206 11.26 9.59 20.75
N PHE A 207 11.99 9.52 19.64
CA PHE A 207 12.48 8.30 19.04
C PHE A 207 13.94 8.46 18.65
N ASP A 208 14.59 7.32 18.39
CA ASP A 208 15.98 7.30 17.99
C ASP A 208 16.18 8.02 16.64
N LEU A 209 17.04 9.03 16.62
CA LEU A 209 17.40 9.80 15.42
C LEU A 209 18.37 9.04 14.50
N GLU A 210 19.03 7.98 14.99
CA GLU A 210 19.88 7.08 14.19
C GLU A 210 19.03 6.09 13.36
N TYR A 211 17.71 6.05 13.60
CA TYR A 211 16.77 5.19 12.86
C TYR A 211 16.92 5.33 11.34
N GLN A 212 17.03 4.19 10.66
CA GLN A 212 17.17 4.10 9.20
C GLN A 212 15.96 3.45 8.53
N CYS A 213 15.81 3.67 7.23
CA CYS A 213 14.84 2.93 6.43
C CYS A 213 15.17 1.44 6.41
N GLY A 214 14.16 0.59 6.61
CA GLY A 214 14.30 -0.86 6.72
C GLY A 214 14.32 -1.38 8.17
N ASP A 215 14.39 -0.49 9.18
CA ASP A 215 14.36 -0.87 10.59
C ASP A 215 12.94 -1.11 11.13
N ALA A 216 11.91 -0.67 10.40
CA ALA A 216 10.52 -0.90 10.76
C ALA A 216 9.77 -1.72 9.71
N PRO A 217 8.68 -2.40 10.12
CA PRO A 217 7.74 -2.98 9.18
C PRO A 217 7.29 -1.98 8.11
N TYR A 218 7.05 -2.45 6.90
CA TYR A 218 6.61 -1.64 5.74
C TYR A 218 7.59 -0.57 5.26
N THR A 219 8.86 -0.64 5.67
CA THR A 219 9.91 0.23 5.16
C THR A 219 10.92 -0.56 4.34
N GLU A 220 11.51 0.09 3.32
CA GLU A 220 12.52 -0.51 2.44
C GLU A 220 13.89 0.10 2.75
N LYS A 221 14.94 -0.73 2.70
CA LYS A 221 16.31 -0.22 2.72
C LYS A 221 16.58 0.54 1.45
N LEU A 222 17.10 1.76 1.56
CA LEU A 222 17.41 2.60 0.40
C LEU A 222 18.57 2.05 -0.44
N ASP A 223 19.46 1.28 0.16
CA ASP A 223 20.61 0.63 -0.48
C ASP A 223 20.39 -0.83 -0.86
N GLY A 224 19.18 -1.34 -0.66
CA GLY A 224 18.82 -2.74 -0.92
C GLY A 224 17.35 -2.91 -1.25
N VAL A 225 16.86 -2.14 -2.24
CA VAL A 225 15.43 -2.07 -2.60
C VAL A 225 14.92 -3.40 -3.13
N SER A 226 13.93 -3.97 -2.47
CA SER A 226 13.25 -5.20 -2.88
C SER A 226 11.84 -4.96 -3.42
N CYS A 227 11.22 -3.83 -3.08
CA CYS A 227 9.88 -3.46 -3.50
C CYS A 227 9.87 -2.09 -4.19
N LEU A 228 9.18 -2.01 -5.34
CA LEU A 228 8.79 -0.74 -5.96
C LEU A 228 7.29 -0.56 -5.88
N SER A 229 6.86 0.65 -5.52
CA SER A 229 5.47 1.06 -5.60
C SER A 229 5.30 2.10 -6.71
N ILE A 230 4.27 1.93 -7.57
CA ILE A 230 4.00 2.83 -8.70
C ILE A 230 2.64 3.46 -8.50
N SER A 231 2.64 4.76 -8.22
CA SER A 231 1.44 5.52 -7.89
C SER A 231 0.54 5.79 -9.10
N PRO A 232 -0.72 6.19 -8.90
CA PRO A 232 -1.67 6.50 -9.98
C PRO A 232 -1.20 7.59 -10.95
N ASP A 233 -0.39 8.53 -10.48
CA ASP A 233 0.22 9.62 -11.25
C ASP A 233 1.56 9.23 -11.90
N GLY A 234 1.93 7.95 -11.78
CA GLY A 234 3.07 7.36 -12.48
C GLY A 234 4.39 7.45 -11.71
N ASP A 235 4.43 8.05 -10.53
CA ASP A 235 5.63 8.12 -9.73
C ASP A 235 6.08 6.71 -9.30
N VAL A 236 7.37 6.43 -9.54
CA VAL A 236 8.05 5.23 -9.06
C VAL A 236 8.62 5.52 -7.69
N MET A 237 8.13 4.83 -6.68
CA MET A 237 8.43 5.11 -5.28
C MET A 237 9.37 4.06 -4.68
N VAL A 238 10.40 4.52 -3.98
CA VAL A 238 11.14 3.75 -2.99
C VAL A 238 10.84 4.37 -1.64
N CYS A 239 10.13 3.66 -0.78
CA CYS A 239 9.58 4.21 0.45
C CYS A 239 8.76 5.51 0.17
N CYS A 240 9.13 6.66 0.73
CA CYS A 240 8.47 7.95 0.49
C CYS A 240 9.12 8.79 -0.64
N PHE A 241 10.17 8.30 -1.27
CA PHE A 241 10.91 9.02 -2.31
C PHE A 241 10.45 8.63 -3.71
N ALA A 242 10.09 9.60 -4.53
CA ALA A 242 9.92 9.37 -5.97
C ALA A 242 11.30 9.37 -6.64
N ILE A 243 11.59 8.31 -7.38
CA ILE A 243 12.86 8.09 -8.07
C ILE A 243 12.76 8.26 -9.58
N GLY A 244 11.56 8.45 -10.10
CA GLY A 244 11.24 8.68 -11.50
C GLY A 244 9.74 8.57 -11.73
N ASN A 245 9.31 8.71 -13.01
CA ASN A 245 7.89 8.65 -13.38
C ASN A 245 7.71 7.89 -14.69
N ILE A 246 6.87 6.83 -14.66
CA ILE A 246 6.64 5.95 -15.83
C ILE A 246 5.91 6.61 -16.99
N TYR A 247 5.31 7.78 -16.80
CA TYR A 247 4.69 8.53 -17.90
C TYR A 247 5.68 9.34 -18.71
N HIS A 248 6.88 9.60 -18.15
CA HIS A 248 7.91 10.43 -18.75
C HIS A 248 9.13 9.62 -19.23
N GLU A 249 9.35 8.44 -18.65
CA GLU A 249 10.54 7.64 -18.92
C GLU A 249 10.29 6.13 -18.77
N LYS A 250 11.22 5.31 -19.26
CA LYS A 250 11.11 3.85 -19.16
C LYS A 250 11.47 3.38 -17.75
N ILE A 251 10.72 2.43 -17.23
CA ILE A 251 10.98 1.86 -15.90
C ILE A 251 12.39 1.26 -15.77
N LEU A 252 12.91 0.63 -16.81
CA LEU A 252 14.25 0.06 -16.78
C LEU A 252 15.35 1.13 -16.69
N ASP A 253 15.14 2.31 -17.24
CA ASP A 253 16.10 3.43 -17.10
C ASP A 253 16.07 3.99 -15.68
N ILE A 254 14.87 4.10 -15.07
CA ILE A 254 14.70 4.48 -13.65
C ILE A 254 15.46 3.51 -12.75
N VAL A 255 15.21 2.23 -12.89
CA VAL A 255 15.84 1.16 -12.09
C VAL A 255 17.36 1.14 -12.31
N LYS A 256 17.83 1.29 -13.55
CA LYS A 256 19.25 1.25 -13.88
C LYS A 256 20.04 2.39 -13.25
N ARG A 257 19.47 3.63 -13.26
CA ARG A 257 20.17 4.83 -12.76
C ARG A 257 20.02 5.03 -11.26
N TYR A 258 19.17 4.25 -10.58
CA TYR A 258 18.94 4.44 -9.15
C TYR A 258 20.26 4.33 -8.36
N GLN A 259 20.58 5.37 -7.65
CA GLN A 259 21.70 5.46 -6.72
C GLN A 259 21.27 6.36 -5.54
N PRO A 260 21.01 5.78 -4.37
CA PRO A 260 20.45 6.54 -3.25
C PRO A 260 21.35 7.71 -2.81
N ASN A 261 22.66 7.56 -2.92
CA ASN A 261 23.61 8.62 -2.60
C ASN A 261 23.60 9.81 -3.58
N HIS A 262 22.97 9.68 -4.75
CA HIS A 262 22.79 10.80 -5.68
C HIS A 262 21.60 11.69 -5.29
N ASN A 263 20.74 11.23 -4.40
CA ASN A 263 19.70 12.06 -3.81
C ASN A 263 20.15 12.53 -2.44
N PRO A 264 20.39 13.84 -2.22
CA PRO A 264 20.96 14.35 -0.96
C PRO A 264 20.13 13.97 0.29
N ALA A 265 18.80 13.94 0.18
CA ALA A 265 17.94 13.55 1.29
C ALA A 265 18.06 12.05 1.61
N MET A 266 18.14 11.18 0.59
CA MET A 266 18.41 9.76 0.79
C MET A 266 19.82 9.53 1.35
N ALA A 267 20.83 10.24 0.86
CA ALA A 267 22.20 10.16 1.35
C ALA A 267 22.27 10.56 2.83
N ALA A 268 21.63 11.65 3.22
CA ALA A 268 21.57 12.09 4.62
C ALA A 268 20.93 11.03 5.53
N LEU A 269 19.84 10.40 5.05
CA LEU A 269 19.14 9.34 5.79
C LEU A 269 19.97 8.06 5.90
N LEU A 270 20.71 7.68 4.85
CA LEU A 270 21.57 6.50 4.86
C LEU A 270 22.79 6.65 5.77
N ASN A 271 23.39 7.84 5.80
CA ASN A 271 24.63 8.06 6.55
C ASN A 271 24.37 8.28 8.04
N ASP A 272 23.33 9.06 8.37
CA ASP A 272 23.12 9.59 9.72
C ASP A 272 21.67 9.39 10.21
N GLY A 273 20.93 8.46 9.62
CA GLY A 273 19.55 8.18 10.01
C GLY A 273 18.60 9.36 9.82
N VAL A 274 17.47 9.32 10.52
CA VAL A 274 16.46 10.41 10.47
C VAL A 274 17.02 11.72 10.95
N GLY A 275 17.96 11.71 11.90
CA GLY A 275 18.68 12.92 12.36
C GLY A 275 19.45 13.61 11.25
N GLY A 276 20.09 12.83 10.36
CA GLY A 276 20.76 13.36 9.18
C GLY A 276 19.78 14.05 8.23
N LEU A 277 18.63 13.42 8.00
CA LEU A 277 17.56 14.00 7.17
C LEU A 277 16.98 15.29 7.78
N VAL A 278 16.82 15.36 9.11
CA VAL A 278 16.40 16.59 9.82
C VAL A 278 17.42 17.71 9.60
N ARG A 279 18.72 17.44 9.83
CA ARG A 279 19.78 18.44 9.59
C ARG A 279 19.80 18.91 8.14
N TYR A 280 19.65 18.00 7.18
CA TYR A 280 19.56 18.33 5.77
C TYR A 280 18.35 19.22 5.47
N GLY A 281 17.15 18.87 5.99
CA GLY A 281 15.94 19.69 5.85
C GLY A 281 16.15 21.10 6.43
N SER A 282 16.69 21.22 7.64
CA SER A 282 16.95 22.50 8.30
C SER A 282 17.91 23.38 7.49
N SER A 283 18.92 22.80 6.84
CA SER A 283 19.83 23.54 5.95
C SER A 283 19.12 24.17 4.74
N LEU A 284 17.94 23.69 4.39
CA LEU A 284 17.08 24.20 3.33
C LEU A 284 15.87 25.01 3.85
N GLY A 285 15.87 25.35 5.15
CA GLY A 285 14.77 26.07 5.79
C GLY A 285 13.51 25.23 6.05
N ILE A 286 13.64 23.90 5.97
CA ILE A 286 12.54 22.98 6.25
C ILE A 286 12.61 22.55 7.71
N GLU A 287 11.79 23.18 8.55
CA GLU A 287 11.66 22.79 9.95
C GLU A 287 10.85 21.51 10.09
N ALA A 288 11.41 20.56 10.81
CA ALA A 288 10.74 19.35 11.29
C ALA A 288 11.10 19.16 12.77
N GLU A 289 10.09 19.08 13.61
CA GLU A 289 10.24 18.87 15.05
C GLU A 289 10.06 17.38 15.34
N PRO A 290 11.13 16.58 15.52
CA PRO A 290 11.03 15.14 15.76
C PRO A 290 10.13 14.81 16.95
N ASP A 291 10.26 15.55 18.05
CA ASP A 291 9.48 15.34 19.28
C ASP A 291 7.96 15.60 19.08
N ASN A 292 7.59 16.28 17.98
CA ASN A 292 6.19 16.55 17.62
C ASN A 292 5.71 15.65 16.47
N CYS A 293 6.33 14.49 16.31
CA CYS A 293 6.00 13.50 15.28
C CYS A 293 5.57 12.17 15.92
N TYR A 294 4.82 11.39 15.16
CA TYR A 294 4.31 10.09 15.62
C TYR A 294 5.31 8.94 15.41
N SER A 295 6.23 9.11 14.49
CA SER A 295 7.24 8.10 14.13
C SER A 295 8.39 8.72 13.32
N PRO A 296 9.52 8.01 13.18
CA PRO A 296 10.58 8.39 12.24
C PRO A 296 10.07 8.59 10.80
N CYS A 297 9.14 7.75 10.36
CA CYS A 297 8.53 7.88 9.03
C CYS A 297 7.65 9.13 8.89
N ASP A 298 7.03 9.62 9.96
CA ASP A 298 6.28 10.87 9.94
C ASP A 298 7.20 12.07 9.72
N VAL A 299 8.37 12.12 10.38
CA VAL A 299 9.42 13.12 10.13
C VAL A 299 9.86 13.08 8.68
N CYS A 300 10.24 11.89 8.21
CA CYS A 300 10.71 11.70 6.84
C CYS A 300 9.68 12.21 5.81
N ARG A 301 8.41 11.83 5.95
CA ARG A 301 7.35 12.29 5.04
C ARG A 301 7.14 13.80 5.09
N LYS A 302 7.21 14.44 6.26
CA LYS A 302 7.07 15.89 6.40
C LYS A 302 8.17 16.63 5.65
N ILE A 303 9.41 16.17 5.76
CA ILE A 303 10.56 16.77 5.06
C ILE A 303 10.46 16.52 3.55
N VAL A 304 10.30 15.25 3.14
CA VAL A 304 10.29 14.87 1.71
C VAL A 304 9.16 15.54 0.94
N ARG A 305 7.98 15.72 1.56
CA ARG A 305 6.87 16.48 0.93
C ARG A 305 7.24 17.93 0.65
N LYS A 306 7.94 18.60 1.57
CA LYS A 306 8.36 20.00 1.41
C LYS A 306 9.52 20.13 0.40
N LEU A 307 10.34 19.10 0.23
CA LEU A 307 11.38 19.08 -0.81
C LEU A 307 10.82 18.95 -2.24
N LYS A 308 9.59 18.45 -2.38
CA LYS A 308 8.90 18.34 -3.68
C LYS A 308 8.08 19.58 -4.04
N ALA A 309 7.75 20.43 -3.09
CA ALA A 309 6.95 21.65 -3.26
C ALA A 309 7.80 22.83 -3.70
#